data_48ce3d0c30a87af9661381e4d4af0368
#
_entry.id   48ce3d0c30a87af9661381e4d4af0368
#
_cell.length_a   1.000
_cell.length_b   1.000
_cell.length_c   1.000
_cell.angle_alpha   90.00
_cell.angle_beta   90.00
_cell.angle_gamma   90.00
#
_symmetry.space_group_name_H-M   'P 1'
#
loop_
_entity.id
_entity.type
_entity.pdbx_description
1 polymer ?
#
loop_
_entity_poly.entity_id
_entity_poly.type
_entity_poly.pdbx_seq_one_letter_code
_entity_poly.pdbx_strand_id
1 'polypeptide(L)'
;MGNRGVKDEKISWKHIAAAGGIGILLFYGNGWLLGMNVTTPLRAALYTATLLAGFLGMLAAGLWISRLLKNRMTDDPFNAENESFMQETRLLKNDDSFNFPTEFVFRRRRHSGWINVVNPFRASIVLGTPGSGKSYALINNYIKQAIEKGYALYVYDFKFDDLSVIAYNHLRKNLKAYGATPPRFYVINFDDPRRSHRCNPLAPNLMSDITDAYEASYVIMLNLNRSWIQKQGDFFVESPIVLLAAIIWFLKIYDGGKYCTFPHAIELLNKPYEELFTVLMAHEELENYLSPFVDAWKGGAAEQLMGQIASAKIPLSRMISPQLYWVMSGDDFTLDINNPEEPKILCVGNNPDRQNIYGAALGLYNSRIVKLINRKKQLKSCVVIDELPTIYFRGLDNLIATARSNKVAVCLGFQDFSQLKRDYGDKEAAVIQNTVGNIFSGQVVGETARTLSERFGKIV
;
A
#
# COMPACT_ATOMS: atom_id res chain seq x y z
N MET A 1 14.99 13.85 6.86
CA MET A 1 14.36 14.95 7.64
C MET A 1 14.78 14.79 9.08
N GLY A 2 15.76 15.56 9.53
CA GLY A 2 16.20 15.56 10.91
C GLY A 2 15.02 15.94 11.82
N ASN A 3 14.98 15.27 12.95
CA ASN A 3 14.03 15.49 14.02
C ASN A 3 13.97 17.00 14.31
N ARG A 4 12.96 17.70 13.82
CA ARG A 4 12.64 19.04 14.31
C ARG A 4 12.15 18.85 15.74
N GLY A 5 13.10 18.79 16.66
CA GLY A 5 12.82 19.03 18.06
C GLY A 5 12.03 20.35 18.09
N VAL A 6 10.88 20.32 18.72
CA VAL A 6 10.09 21.52 19.01
C VAL A 6 11.10 22.56 19.45
N LYS A 7 11.36 23.57 18.61
CA LYS A 7 12.16 24.74 19.03
C LYS A 7 11.37 25.32 20.18
N ASP A 8 11.87 25.16 21.39
CA ASP A 8 11.41 25.90 22.54
C ASP A 8 11.76 27.37 22.29
N GLU A 9 10.91 28.06 21.53
CA GLU A 9 11.07 29.48 21.17
C GLU A 9 11.03 30.43 22.39
N LYS A 10 10.84 29.85 23.59
CA LYS A 10 10.62 30.64 24.81
C LYS A 10 11.88 31.04 25.57
N ILE A 11 13.05 30.42 25.31
CA ILE A 11 14.29 30.74 26.05
C ILE A 11 15.25 31.50 25.14
N SER A 12 15.38 32.79 25.33
CA SER A 12 16.35 33.65 24.63
C SER A 12 17.58 33.89 25.48
N TRP A 13 18.69 34.32 24.85
CA TRP A 13 19.90 34.76 25.55
C TRP A 13 19.62 35.81 26.63
N LYS A 14 18.58 36.66 26.44
CA LYS A 14 18.13 37.62 27.45
C LYS A 14 17.66 36.98 28.75
N HIS A 15 16.91 35.89 28.65
CA HIS A 15 16.45 35.15 29.83
C HIS A 15 17.61 34.48 30.57
N ILE A 16 18.59 33.94 29.84
CA ILE A 16 19.78 33.30 30.41
C ILE A 16 20.66 34.35 31.11
N ALA A 17 20.89 35.50 30.48
CA ALA A 17 21.68 36.60 31.04
C ALA A 17 20.99 37.15 32.31
N ALA A 18 19.66 37.30 32.29
CA ALA A 18 18.90 37.76 33.45
C ALA A 18 18.98 36.74 34.60
N ALA A 19 18.72 35.47 34.37
CA ALA A 19 18.80 34.44 35.41
C ALA A 19 20.19 34.29 35.99
N GLY A 20 21.22 34.29 35.11
CA GLY A 20 22.62 34.20 35.54
C GLY A 20 23.09 35.45 36.29
N GLY A 21 22.77 36.64 35.79
CA GLY A 21 23.12 37.92 36.41
C GLY A 21 22.47 38.10 37.78
N ILE A 22 21.17 37.85 37.90
CA ILE A 22 20.45 37.85 39.18
C ILE A 22 21.02 36.78 40.12
N GLY A 23 21.31 35.60 39.61
CA GLY A 23 21.93 34.50 40.37
C GLY A 23 23.26 34.87 40.98
N ILE A 24 24.15 35.50 40.21
CA ILE A 24 25.48 36.01 40.65
C ILE A 24 25.29 37.08 41.71
N LEU A 25 24.41 38.05 41.45
CA LEU A 25 24.14 39.15 42.39
C LEU A 25 23.62 38.64 43.73
N LEU A 26 22.70 37.70 43.77
CA LEU A 26 22.18 37.09 44.97
C LEU A 26 23.20 36.22 45.70
N PHE A 27 24.08 35.55 44.96
CA PHE A 27 25.08 34.66 45.55
C PHE A 27 26.25 35.38 46.15
N TYR A 28 26.81 36.38 45.45
CA TYR A 28 28.00 37.14 45.90
C TYR A 28 27.67 38.47 46.55
N GLY A 29 26.51 39.09 46.23
CA GLY A 29 26.10 40.37 46.74
C GLY A 29 25.41 40.37 48.11
N ASN A 30 25.17 39.17 48.68
CA ASN A 30 24.42 39.04 49.90
C ASN A 30 25.14 39.48 51.18
N GLY A 31 26.39 39.90 51.10
CA GLY A 31 27.18 40.39 52.27
C GLY A 31 26.57 41.56 53.03
N TRP A 32 25.72 42.38 52.39
CA TRP A 32 25.03 43.48 53.05
C TRP A 32 24.01 42.97 54.11
N LEU A 33 23.52 41.75 54.01
CA LEU A 33 22.62 41.13 54.98
C LEU A 33 23.31 40.93 56.36
N LEU A 34 24.64 40.86 56.39
CA LEU A 34 25.41 40.72 57.62
C LEU A 34 25.38 42.02 58.49
N GLY A 35 25.17 43.19 57.88
CA GLY A 35 25.03 44.46 58.51
C GLY A 35 23.60 44.82 58.98
N MET A 36 22.60 43.99 58.71
CA MET A 36 21.20 44.29 59.09
C MET A 36 20.95 44.11 60.56
N ASN A 37 20.19 45.03 61.19
CA ASN A 37 19.81 45.04 62.60
C ASN A 37 18.60 44.14 62.84
N VAL A 38 18.77 42.80 62.65
CA VAL A 38 17.76 41.76 62.88
C VAL A 38 18.31 40.66 63.80
N THR A 39 17.43 39.82 64.39
CA THR A 39 17.85 38.72 65.24
C THR A 39 18.77 37.76 64.48
N THR A 40 19.75 37.21 65.19
CA THR A 40 20.79 36.33 64.63
C THR A 40 20.22 35.12 63.83
N PRO A 41 19.17 34.42 64.32
CA PRO A 41 18.57 33.30 63.56
C PRO A 41 17.87 33.75 62.27
N LEU A 42 17.19 34.93 62.28
CA LEU A 42 16.56 35.45 61.07
C LEU A 42 17.57 35.91 60.04
N ARG A 43 18.70 36.52 60.50
CA ARG A 43 19.82 36.90 59.61
C ARG A 43 20.47 35.71 58.92
N ALA A 44 20.70 34.64 59.66
CA ALA A 44 21.24 33.41 59.13
C ALA A 44 20.27 32.72 58.10
N ALA A 45 18.96 32.74 58.40
CA ALA A 45 17.95 32.22 57.49
C ALA A 45 17.87 33.03 56.18
N LEU A 46 17.88 34.35 56.24
CA LEU A 46 17.88 35.22 55.05
C LEU A 46 19.16 35.05 54.23
N TYR A 47 20.30 34.96 54.88
CA TYR A 47 21.61 34.78 54.22
C TYR A 47 21.64 33.42 53.47
N THR A 48 21.24 32.34 54.12
CA THR A 48 21.17 31.02 53.49
C THR A 48 20.16 30.93 52.36
N ALA A 49 18.98 31.58 52.54
CA ALA A 49 17.94 31.61 51.48
C ALA A 49 18.41 32.38 50.22
N THR A 50 19.09 33.55 50.41
CA THR A 50 19.62 34.28 49.26
C THR A 50 20.77 33.55 48.54
N LEU A 51 21.65 32.89 49.30
CA LEU A 51 22.68 32.00 48.72
C LEU A 51 22.08 30.89 47.88
N LEU A 52 21.07 30.19 48.43
CA LEU A 52 20.39 29.12 47.73
C LEU A 52 19.67 29.61 46.49
N ALA A 53 18.95 30.70 46.56
CA ALA A 53 18.27 31.32 45.42
C ALA A 53 19.28 31.74 44.33
N GLY A 54 20.41 32.32 44.72
CA GLY A 54 21.50 32.67 43.79
C GLY A 54 22.10 31.45 43.08
N PHE A 55 22.37 30.40 43.84
CA PHE A 55 22.84 29.12 43.33
C PHE A 55 21.87 28.51 42.30
N LEU A 56 20.58 28.45 42.65
CA LEU A 56 19.55 27.94 41.75
C LEU A 56 19.40 28.74 40.47
N GLY A 57 19.55 30.06 40.53
CA GLY A 57 19.55 30.96 39.38
C GLY A 57 20.73 30.67 38.42
N MET A 58 21.95 30.51 38.96
CA MET A 58 23.13 30.15 38.18
C MET A 58 23.00 28.76 37.57
N LEU A 59 22.46 27.79 38.32
CA LEU A 59 22.24 26.45 37.83
C LEU A 59 21.21 26.39 36.68
N ALA A 60 20.13 27.13 36.80
CA ALA A 60 19.14 27.31 35.73
C ALA A 60 19.75 27.91 34.47
N ALA A 61 20.54 28.97 34.60
CA ALA A 61 21.25 29.60 33.48
C ALA A 61 22.21 28.61 32.81
N GLY A 62 22.97 27.82 33.58
CA GLY A 62 23.85 26.76 33.06
C GLY A 62 23.13 25.68 32.30
N LEU A 63 21.99 25.22 32.83
CA LEU A 63 21.16 24.24 32.13
C LEU A 63 20.57 24.79 30.83
N TRP A 64 20.16 26.05 30.79
CA TRP A 64 19.67 26.67 29.57
C TRP A 64 20.78 26.91 28.54
N ILE A 65 21.99 27.27 28.95
CA ILE A 65 23.14 27.35 28.06
C ILE A 65 23.43 25.96 27.47
N SER A 66 23.49 24.94 28.32
CA SER A 66 23.71 23.54 27.86
C SER A 66 22.65 23.10 26.83
N ARG A 67 21.37 23.42 27.07
CA ARG A 67 20.29 23.16 26.09
C ARG A 67 20.50 23.91 24.77
N LEU A 68 20.84 25.18 24.81
CA LEU A 68 21.10 25.97 23.61
C LEU A 68 22.30 25.45 22.80
N LEU A 69 23.37 25.07 23.49
CA LEU A 69 24.56 24.46 22.86
C LEU A 69 24.23 23.12 22.26
N LYS A 70 23.53 22.25 23.00
CA LYS A 70 23.10 20.94 22.50
C LYS A 70 22.20 21.07 21.28
N ASN A 71 21.27 22.03 21.25
CA ASN A 71 20.41 22.29 20.09
C ASN A 71 21.20 22.80 18.88
N ARG A 72 22.32 23.51 19.08
CA ARG A 72 23.21 23.94 17.99
C ARG A 72 24.13 22.81 17.51
N MET A 73 24.54 21.90 18.41
CA MET A 73 25.40 20.76 18.07
C MET A 73 24.64 19.58 17.42
N THR A 74 23.29 19.59 17.46
CA THR A 74 22.43 18.62 16.74
C THR A 74 22.11 19.06 15.30
N ASP A 75 22.54 20.25 14.90
CA ASP A 75 22.47 20.65 13.49
C ASP A 75 23.53 19.83 12.73
N ASP A 76 23.10 19.18 11.64
CA ASP A 76 23.95 18.43 10.75
C ASP A 76 25.16 19.30 10.33
N PRO A 77 26.41 18.93 10.64
CA PRO A 77 27.57 19.72 10.28
C PRO A 77 27.71 19.90 8.76
N PHE A 78 27.06 19.04 7.95
CA PHE A 78 27.01 19.17 6.50
C PHE A 78 25.81 19.99 6.00
N ASN A 79 24.90 20.37 6.89
CA ASN A 79 23.77 21.26 6.59
C ASN A 79 23.65 22.36 7.67
N ALA A 80 24.74 23.06 7.90
CA ALA A 80 24.85 24.10 8.93
C ALA A 80 23.79 25.22 8.80
N GLU A 81 23.21 25.40 7.62
CA GLU A 81 22.20 26.41 7.33
C GLU A 81 20.76 25.83 7.29
N ASN A 82 20.55 24.55 7.62
CA ASN A 82 19.25 23.85 7.50
C ASN A 82 18.65 23.96 6.10
N GLU A 83 19.48 23.92 5.07
CA GLU A 83 19.07 24.00 3.68
C GLU A 83 18.86 22.60 3.10
N SER A 84 17.91 22.47 2.18
CA SER A 84 17.78 21.26 1.37
C SER A 84 18.87 21.22 0.29
N PHE A 85 19.14 20.02 -0.24
CA PHE A 85 20.00 19.87 -1.41
C PHE A 85 19.40 20.59 -2.61
N MET A 86 20.26 21.04 -3.55
CA MET A 86 19.80 21.54 -4.85
C MET A 86 19.00 20.46 -5.55
N GLN A 87 17.77 20.76 -5.90
CA GLN A 87 16.86 19.86 -6.61
C GLN A 87 16.71 20.28 -8.07
N GLU A 88 16.18 19.38 -8.90
CA GLU A 88 15.93 19.67 -10.31
C GLU A 88 14.87 20.76 -10.45
N THR A 89 15.23 21.84 -11.13
CA THR A 89 14.35 22.99 -11.38
C THR A 89 13.69 22.95 -12.75
N ARG A 90 14.19 22.11 -13.66
CA ARG A 90 13.67 21.99 -15.02
C ARG A 90 12.52 20.99 -15.09
N LEU A 91 11.48 21.33 -15.81
CA LEU A 91 10.41 20.42 -16.16
C LEU A 91 10.84 19.51 -17.33
N LEU A 92 11.07 18.23 -17.03
CA LEU A 92 11.41 17.21 -18.03
C LEU A 92 10.13 16.46 -18.47
N LYS A 93 9.36 17.10 -19.35
CA LYS A 93 8.06 16.56 -19.81
C LYS A 93 8.22 15.82 -21.13
N ASN A 94 7.61 14.63 -21.20
CA ASN A 94 7.39 13.87 -22.44
C ASN A 94 5.97 13.27 -22.44
N ASP A 95 5.60 12.50 -23.46
CA ASP A 95 4.26 11.92 -23.62
C ASP A 95 3.90 10.91 -22.53
N ASP A 96 4.90 10.36 -21.84
CA ASP A 96 4.70 9.32 -20.83
C ASP A 96 5.04 9.80 -19.41
N SER A 97 5.83 10.88 -19.23
CA SER A 97 6.34 11.32 -17.93
C SER A 97 5.26 11.74 -16.94
N PHE A 98 5.48 11.49 -15.66
CA PHE A 98 4.72 12.10 -14.57
C PHE A 98 5.58 13.14 -13.85
N ASN A 99 5.07 14.35 -13.69
CA ASN A 99 5.82 15.49 -13.21
C ASN A 99 5.09 16.13 -12.01
N PHE A 100 5.80 16.29 -10.90
CA PHE A 100 5.24 16.82 -9.66
C PHE A 100 5.95 18.15 -9.33
N PRO A 101 5.21 19.27 -9.22
CA PRO A 101 5.78 20.53 -8.79
C PRO A 101 6.23 20.45 -7.34
N THR A 102 7.36 21.04 -7.03
CA THR A 102 7.92 21.08 -5.68
C THR A 102 8.42 22.48 -5.33
N GLU A 103 8.49 22.76 -4.04
CA GLU A 103 9.19 23.92 -3.50
C GLU A 103 10.26 23.43 -2.51
N PHE A 104 11.43 24.04 -2.58
CA PHE A 104 12.54 23.75 -1.66
C PHE A 104 13.31 25.01 -1.30
N VAL A 105 13.98 24.98 -0.16
CA VAL A 105 14.85 26.05 0.29
C VAL A 105 16.29 25.66 -0.01
N PHE A 106 17.02 26.52 -0.71
CA PHE A 106 18.44 26.37 -0.96
C PHE A 106 19.12 27.72 -0.85
N ARG A 107 20.20 27.79 -0.09
CA ARG A 107 20.92 29.06 0.22
C ARG A 107 19.97 30.16 0.72
N ARG A 108 19.09 29.81 1.67
CA ARG A 108 18.08 30.68 2.30
C ARG A 108 17.03 31.26 1.32
N ARG A 109 16.99 30.79 0.08
CA ARG A 109 15.99 31.20 -0.92
C ARG A 109 15.03 30.05 -1.25
N ARG A 110 13.77 30.37 -1.43
CA ARG A 110 12.79 29.44 -1.96
C ARG A 110 12.98 29.29 -3.46
N HIS A 111 12.98 28.06 -3.91
CA HIS A 111 13.06 27.69 -5.31
C HIS A 111 11.88 26.81 -5.67
N SER A 112 11.33 26.99 -6.86
CA SER A 112 10.40 26.04 -7.46
C SER A 112 11.20 24.98 -8.21
N GLY A 113 10.75 23.72 -8.11
CA GLY A 113 11.40 22.60 -8.75
C GLY A 113 10.40 21.56 -9.23
N TRP A 114 10.92 20.48 -9.77
CA TRP A 114 10.14 19.41 -10.31
C TRP A 114 10.71 18.04 -9.91
N ILE A 115 9.85 17.15 -9.44
CA ILE A 115 10.16 15.72 -9.42
C ILE A 115 9.69 15.15 -10.75
N ASN A 116 10.62 14.70 -11.57
CA ASN A 116 10.34 14.22 -12.92
C ASN A 116 10.46 12.70 -13.00
N VAL A 117 9.34 11.99 -13.08
CA VAL A 117 9.30 10.57 -13.42
C VAL A 117 9.24 10.46 -14.94
N VAL A 118 10.39 10.57 -15.58
CA VAL A 118 10.50 10.61 -17.06
C VAL A 118 10.07 9.28 -17.68
N ASN A 119 10.30 8.16 -16.99
CA ASN A 119 9.89 6.83 -17.41
C ASN A 119 9.07 6.14 -16.30
N PRO A 120 7.73 6.30 -16.29
CA PRO A 120 6.86 5.73 -15.26
C PRO A 120 6.73 4.21 -15.35
N PHE A 121 7.16 3.60 -16.46
CA PHE A 121 7.11 2.14 -16.66
C PHE A 121 8.17 1.37 -15.85
N ARG A 122 8.97 2.08 -15.05
CA ARG A 122 9.90 1.49 -14.07
C ARG A 122 9.26 1.30 -12.70
N ALA A 123 7.97 1.44 -12.59
CA ALA A 123 7.17 1.46 -11.39
C ALA A 123 7.59 2.51 -10.35
N SER A 124 6.68 2.82 -9.45
CA SER A 124 6.88 3.77 -8.36
C SER A 124 6.29 3.23 -7.07
N ILE A 125 7.02 3.37 -5.97
CA ILE A 125 6.54 3.14 -4.61
C ILE A 125 6.31 4.48 -3.92
N VAL A 126 5.19 4.61 -3.23
CA VAL A 126 4.82 5.78 -2.42
C VAL A 126 4.65 5.38 -0.97
N LEU A 127 5.63 5.73 -0.14
CA LEU A 127 5.69 5.37 1.28
C LEU A 127 5.29 6.54 2.19
N GLY A 128 4.75 6.22 3.35
CA GLY A 128 4.54 7.19 4.43
C GLY A 128 3.44 6.76 5.39
N THR A 129 3.59 7.17 6.63
CA THR A 129 2.59 6.95 7.69
C THR A 129 1.24 7.60 7.36
N PRO A 130 0.14 7.20 8.03
CA PRO A 130 -1.15 7.87 7.87
C PRO A 130 -1.02 9.39 8.07
N GLY A 131 -1.67 10.17 7.22
CA GLY A 131 -1.59 11.64 7.26
C GLY A 131 -0.32 12.25 6.65
N SER A 132 0.63 11.47 6.13
CA SER A 132 1.85 11.98 5.47
C SER A 132 1.60 12.66 4.11
N GLY A 133 0.36 12.68 3.62
CA GLY A 133 0.00 13.30 2.35
C GLY A 133 0.21 12.44 1.10
N LYS A 134 0.48 11.14 1.22
CA LYS A 134 0.70 10.21 0.09
C LYS A 134 -0.34 10.33 -1.02
N SER A 135 -1.61 10.14 -0.62
CA SER A 135 -2.71 10.11 -1.59
C SER A 135 -2.89 11.48 -2.24
N TYR A 136 -2.88 12.56 -1.45
CA TYR A 136 -3.05 13.92 -1.95
C TYR A 136 -1.91 14.38 -2.88
N ALA A 137 -0.66 14.22 -2.44
CA ALA A 137 0.49 14.76 -3.15
C ALA A 137 0.89 13.93 -4.38
N LEU A 138 0.76 12.61 -4.30
CA LEU A 138 1.30 11.69 -5.31
C LEU A 138 0.23 10.86 -5.99
N ILE A 139 -0.54 10.04 -5.27
CA ILE A 139 -1.48 9.08 -5.88
C ILE A 139 -2.54 9.80 -6.73
N ASN A 140 -3.15 10.86 -6.21
CA ASN A 140 -4.12 11.66 -6.96
C ASN A 140 -3.52 12.28 -8.22
N ASN A 141 -2.26 12.73 -8.13
CA ASN A 141 -1.55 13.28 -9.28
C ASN A 141 -1.15 12.22 -10.30
N TYR A 142 -0.86 10.97 -9.88
CA TYR A 142 -0.68 9.84 -10.79
C TYR A 142 -1.96 9.57 -11.58
N ILE A 143 -3.10 9.46 -10.90
CA ILE A 143 -4.43 9.28 -11.54
C ILE A 143 -4.70 10.40 -12.53
N LYS A 144 -4.56 11.65 -12.08
CA LYS A 144 -4.79 12.84 -12.91
C LYS A 144 -3.95 12.82 -14.19
N GLN A 145 -2.62 12.67 -14.04
CA GLN A 145 -1.71 12.74 -15.18
C GLN A 145 -1.81 11.54 -16.10
N ALA A 146 -2.13 10.35 -15.57
CA ALA A 146 -2.44 9.19 -16.39
C ALA A 146 -3.62 9.45 -17.33
N ILE A 147 -4.70 10.00 -16.80
CA ILE A 147 -5.90 10.36 -17.58
C ILE A 147 -5.59 11.48 -18.58
N GLU A 148 -4.89 12.56 -18.16
CA GLU A 148 -4.50 13.67 -19.03
C GLU A 148 -3.64 13.23 -20.22
N LYS A 149 -2.96 12.10 -20.10
CA LYS A 149 -2.08 11.53 -21.12
C LYS A 149 -2.67 10.33 -21.87
N GLY A 150 -3.95 10.05 -21.67
CA GLY A 150 -4.66 9.00 -22.41
C GLY A 150 -4.28 7.57 -22.02
N TYR A 151 -3.91 7.31 -20.77
CA TYR A 151 -3.69 5.96 -20.28
C TYR A 151 -5.01 5.25 -20.00
N ALA A 152 -5.11 3.96 -20.32
CA ALA A 152 -6.06 3.08 -19.67
C ALA A 152 -5.67 2.97 -18.19
N LEU A 153 -6.65 2.89 -17.28
CA LEU A 153 -6.34 3.04 -15.87
C LEU A 153 -7.04 1.97 -15.02
N TYR A 154 -6.27 1.36 -14.12
CA TYR A 154 -6.77 0.57 -13.01
C TYR A 154 -6.46 1.26 -11.69
N VAL A 155 -7.48 1.42 -10.85
CA VAL A 155 -7.35 2.02 -9.52
C VAL A 155 -7.91 1.07 -8.47
N TYR A 156 -7.05 0.64 -7.55
CA TYR A 156 -7.49 0.00 -6.31
C TYR A 156 -7.68 1.08 -5.24
N ASP A 157 -8.93 1.31 -4.87
CA ASP A 157 -9.39 2.35 -3.95
C ASP A 157 -9.71 1.72 -2.59
N PHE A 158 -8.74 1.77 -1.67
CA PHE A 158 -8.87 1.11 -0.36
C PHE A 158 -9.97 1.71 0.51
N LYS A 159 -10.22 3.00 0.35
CA LYS A 159 -11.27 3.74 1.06
C LYS A 159 -12.29 4.27 0.05
N PHE A 160 -12.98 3.33 -0.60
CA PHE A 160 -13.97 3.69 -1.59
C PHE A 160 -14.95 4.75 -1.04
N ASP A 161 -15.21 5.87 -1.77
CA ASP A 161 -14.99 6.15 -3.20
C ASP A 161 -13.99 7.31 -3.46
N ASP A 162 -13.03 7.54 -2.58
CA ASP A 162 -12.13 8.70 -2.62
C ASP A 162 -11.38 8.83 -3.98
N LEU A 163 -10.67 7.80 -4.40
CA LEU A 163 -9.89 7.82 -5.64
C LEU A 163 -10.76 7.63 -6.88
N SER A 164 -11.83 6.87 -6.76
CA SER A 164 -12.78 6.59 -7.84
C SER A 164 -13.48 7.86 -8.33
N VAL A 165 -13.88 8.73 -7.41
CA VAL A 165 -14.47 10.04 -7.73
C VAL A 165 -13.46 10.95 -8.44
N ILE A 166 -12.20 10.94 -7.99
CA ILE A 166 -11.11 11.70 -8.61
C ILE A 166 -10.88 11.23 -10.05
N ALA A 167 -10.78 9.93 -10.26
CA ALA A 167 -10.60 9.33 -11.59
C ALA A 167 -11.76 9.70 -12.53
N TYR A 168 -13.00 9.56 -12.08
CA TYR A 168 -14.19 9.92 -12.87
C TYR A 168 -14.21 11.39 -13.27
N ASN A 169 -13.93 12.28 -12.31
CA ASN A 169 -13.93 13.72 -12.57
C ASN A 169 -12.83 14.15 -13.54
N HIS A 170 -11.64 13.55 -13.44
CA HIS A 170 -10.56 13.80 -14.38
C HIS A 170 -10.85 13.23 -15.76
N LEU A 171 -11.46 12.05 -15.87
CA LEU A 171 -11.88 11.50 -17.15
C LEU A 171 -12.85 12.45 -17.87
N ARG A 172 -13.89 12.91 -17.18
CA ARG A 172 -14.89 13.83 -17.79
C ARG A 172 -14.26 15.11 -18.33
N LYS A 173 -13.22 15.63 -17.67
CA LYS A 173 -12.51 16.85 -18.10
C LYS A 173 -11.55 16.60 -19.25
N ASN A 174 -11.04 15.39 -19.42
CA ASN A 174 -9.94 15.08 -20.33
C ASN A 174 -10.28 14.05 -21.41
N LEU A 175 -11.56 13.88 -21.77
CA LEU A 175 -11.98 12.93 -22.81
C LEU A 175 -11.23 13.14 -24.14
N LYS A 176 -10.88 14.38 -24.46
CA LYS A 176 -10.11 14.72 -25.69
C LYS A 176 -8.72 14.08 -25.74
N ALA A 177 -8.14 13.73 -24.60
CA ALA A 177 -6.82 13.08 -24.53
C ALA A 177 -6.81 11.66 -25.14
N TYR A 178 -7.98 11.07 -25.33
CA TYR A 178 -8.15 9.72 -25.86
C TYR A 178 -8.49 9.67 -27.36
N GLY A 179 -8.59 10.80 -28.00
CA GLY A 179 -8.87 10.88 -29.44
C GLY A 179 -10.22 10.27 -29.81
N ALA A 180 -10.23 9.34 -30.78
CA ALA A 180 -11.45 8.74 -31.32
C ALA A 180 -12.08 7.68 -30.39
N THR A 181 -11.30 7.08 -29.48
CA THR A 181 -11.75 5.96 -28.64
C THR A 181 -11.64 6.32 -27.16
N PRO A 182 -12.57 7.14 -26.62
CA PRO A 182 -12.56 7.48 -25.19
C PRO A 182 -12.87 6.23 -24.35
N PRO A 183 -12.20 6.05 -23.20
CA PRO A 183 -12.42 4.90 -22.34
C PRO A 183 -13.79 4.97 -21.67
N ARG A 184 -14.39 3.82 -21.46
CA ARG A 184 -15.54 3.67 -20.57
C ARG A 184 -15.10 3.60 -19.13
N PHE A 185 -15.91 4.10 -18.21
CA PHE A 185 -15.64 4.10 -16.78
C PHE A 185 -16.45 3.01 -16.09
N TYR A 186 -15.73 2.14 -15.37
CA TYR A 186 -16.32 1.05 -14.63
C TYR A 186 -15.91 1.07 -13.16
N VAL A 187 -16.79 0.60 -12.29
CA VAL A 187 -16.58 0.50 -10.85
C VAL A 187 -17.00 -0.88 -10.38
N ILE A 188 -16.19 -1.50 -9.55
CA ILE A 188 -16.55 -2.67 -8.75
C ILE A 188 -16.69 -2.21 -7.30
N ASN A 189 -17.88 -2.37 -6.74
CA ASN A 189 -18.21 -2.04 -5.36
C ASN A 189 -19.14 -3.11 -4.77
N PHE A 190 -18.66 -3.83 -3.77
CA PHE A 190 -19.42 -4.91 -3.13
C PHE A 190 -20.34 -4.39 -2.01
N ASP A 191 -20.15 -3.18 -1.48
CA ASP A 191 -20.99 -2.63 -0.42
C ASP A 191 -22.36 -2.18 -0.93
N ASP A 192 -22.39 -1.60 -2.12
CA ASP A 192 -23.65 -1.21 -2.79
C ASP A 192 -23.67 -1.70 -4.25
N PRO A 193 -24.22 -2.88 -4.52
CA PRO A 193 -24.30 -3.44 -5.87
C PRO A 193 -25.06 -2.57 -6.88
N ARG A 194 -25.94 -1.68 -6.42
CA ARG A 194 -26.68 -0.73 -7.30
C ARG A 194 -25.75 0.34 -7.87
N ARG A 195 -24.60 0.55 -7.24
CA ARG A 195 -23.54 1.48 -7.66
C ARG A 195 -22.29 0.72 -8.10
N SER A 196 -22.46 -0.49 -8.59
CA SER A 196 -21.40 -1.34 -9.08
C SER A 196 -21.73 -1.85 -10.48
N HIS A 197 -20.73 -1.98 -11.32
CA HIS A 197 -20.80 -2.82 -12.50
C HIS A 197 -20.54 -4.28 -12.12
N ARG A 198 -20.94 -5.19 -12.99
CA ARG A 198 -20.82 -6.61 -12.81
C ARG A 198 -19.77 -7.16 -13.76
N CYS A 199 -18.91 -8.03 -13.24
CA CYS A 199 -17.91 -8.66 -14.09
C CYS A 199 -17.54 -10.02 -13.50
N ASN A 200 -17.56 -11.04 -14.33
CA ASN A 200 -17.18 -12.39 -13.96
C ASN A 200 -15.66 -12.59 -14.12
N PRO A 201 -14.87 -12.68 -13.03
CA PRO A 201 -13.43 -12.88 -13.12
C PRO A 201 -13.04 -14.31 -13.47
N LEU A 202 -14.01 -15.24 -13.50
CA LEU A 202 -13.86 -16.63 -13.94
C LEU A 202 -14.51 -16.89 -15.32
N ALA A 203 -14.73 -15.85 -16.11
CA ALA A 203 -15.31 -16.02 -17.44
C ALA A 203 -14.53 -17.07 -18.25
N PRO A 204 -15.21 -18.00 -18.96
CA PRO A 204 -14.57 -19.14 -19.63
C PRO A 204 -13.47 -18.76 -20.62
N ASN A 205 -13.60 -17.62 -21.28
CA ASN A 205 -12.63 -17.06 -22.24
C ASN A 205 -11.34 -16.54 -21.58
N LEU A 206 -11.32 -16.39 -20.27
CA LEU A 206 -10.12 -15.99 -19.49
C LEU A 206 -9.23 -17.18 -19.12
N MET A 207 -9.66 -18.40 -19.40
CA MET A 207 -8.96 -19.63 -19.04
C MET A 207 -8.72 -20.48 -20.28
N SER A 208 -7.45 -20.74 -20.61
CA SER A 208 -7.03 -21.57 -21.73
C SER A 208 -6.84 -23.03 -21.35
N ASP A 209 -6.35 -23.29 -20.14
CA ASP A 209 -6.16 -24.61 -19.60
C ASP A 209 -6.43 -24.64 -18.08
N ILE A 210 -6.35 -25.84 -17.48
CA ILE A 210 -6.64 -26.07 -16.06
C ILE A 210 -5.68 -25.32 -15.12
N THR A 211 -4.49 -24.94 -15.57
CA THR A 211 -3.55 -24.15 -14.77
C THR A 211 -4.06 -22.74 -14.50
N ASP A 212 -4.89 -22.17 -15.40
CA ASP A 212 -5.56 -20.91 -15.17
C ASP A 212 -6.64 -21.00 -14.06
N ALA A 213 -7.31 -22.15 -13.96
CA ALA A 213 -8.26 -22.44 -12.87
C ALA A 213 -7.51 -22.65 -11.54
N TYR A 214 -6.38 -23.36 -11.57
CA TYR A 214 -5.52 -23.54 -10.40
C TYR A 214 -5.01 -22.18 -9.88
N GLU A 215 -4.55 -21.31 -10.76
CA GLU A 215 -4.09 -19.97 -10.36
C GLU A 215 -5.20 -19.12 -9.76
N ALA A 216 -6.41 -19.16 -10.33
CA ALA A 216 -7.57 -18.49 -9.76
C ALA A 216 -7.88 -18.99 -8.34
N SER A 217 -7.92 -20.31 -8.17
CA SER A 217 -8.11 -20.97 -6.88
C SER A 217 -7.04 -20.59 -5.87
N TYR A 218 -5.78 -20.62 -6.28
CA TYR A 218 -4.62 -20.22 -5.47
C TYR A 218 -4.77 -18.79 -4.94
N VAL A 219 -5.09 -17.84 -5.81
CA VAL A 219 -5.23 -16.41 -5.44
C VAL A 219 -6.38 -16.21 -4.46
N ILE A 220 -7.52 -16.86 -4.68
CA ILE A 220 -8.68 -16.79 -3.78
C ILE A 220 -8.30 -17.31 -2.39
N MET A 221 -7.73 -18.51 -2.32
CA MET A 221 -7.44 -19.20 -1.07
C MET A 221 -6.36 -18.46 -0.25
N LEU A 222 -5.32 -17.93 -0.90
CA LEU A 222 -4.28 -17.17 -0.19
C LEU A 222 -4.75 -15.80 0.28
N ASN A 223 -5.65 -15.14 -0.42
CA ASN A 223 -6.25 -13.90 0.06
C ASN A 223 -7.19 -14.13 1.25
N LEU A 224 -7.87 -15.28 1.31
CA LEU A 224 -8.70 -15.66 2.46
C LEU A 224 -7.88 -16.09 3.68
N ASN A 225 -6.71 -16.68 3.46
CA ASN A 225 -5.80 -17.15 4.50
C ASN A 225 -4.36 -16.75 4.19
N ARG A 226 -4.00 -15.51 4.51
CA ARG A 226 -2.66 -14.96 4.19
C ARG A 226 -1.50 -15.69 4.85
N SER A 227 -1.73 -16.36 6.00
CA SER A 227 -0.71 -17.22 6.62
C SER A 227 -0.26 -18.38 5.71
N TRP A 228 -1.07 -18.76 4.72
CA TRP A 228 -0.74 -19.78 3.75
C TRP A 228 0.33 -19.35 2.73
N ILE A 229 0.53 -18.06 2.53
CA ILE A 229 1.61 -17.54 1.67
C ILE A 229 2.98 -18.07 2.12
N GLN A 230 3.17 -18.25 3.42
CA GLN A 230 4.42 -18.79 3.98
C GLN A 230 4.44 -20.32 4.12
N LYS A 231 3.32 -21.00 3.82
CA LYS A 231 3.15 -22.44 3.96
C LYS A 231 2.89 -23.14 2.61
N GLN A 232 3.41 -22.59 1.53
CA GLN A 232 3.29 -23.19 0.21
C GLN A 232 3.94 -24.57 0.19
N GLY A 233 3.26 -25.56 -0.43
CA GLY A 233 3.67 -26.95 -0.43
C GLY A 233 3.18 -27.78 0.77
N ASP A 234 2.51 -27.16 1.76
CA ASP A 234 1.81 -27.88 2.82
C ASP A 234 0.55 -28.55 2.26
N PHE A 235 0.32 -29.81 2.65
CA PHE A 235 -0.81 -30.60 2.18
C PHE A 235 -2.17 -29.94 2.43
N PHE A 236 -2.38 -29.34 3.60
CA PHE A 236 -3.64 -28.67 3.95
C PHE A 236 -3.82 -27.30 3.28
N VAL A 237 -2.76 -26.77 2.66
CA VAL A 237 -2.82 -25.58 1.81
C VAL A 237 -3.11 -25.96 0.37
N GLU A 238 -2.41 -26.98 -0.14
CA GLU A 238 -2.53 -27.39 -1.55
C GLU A 238 -3.85 -28.11 -1.85
N SER A 239 -4.33 -28.97 -0.94
CA SER A 239 -5.57 -29.73 -1.17
C SER A 239 -6.79 -28.84 -1.48
N PRO A 240 -7.13 -27.81 -0.68
CA PRO A 240 -8.26 -26.92 -0.99
C PRO A 240 -8.08 -26.16 -2.30
N ILE A 241 -6.85 -25.80 -2.65
CA ILE A 241 -6.55 -25.12 -3.91
C ILE A 241 -6.83 -26.03 -5.10
N VAL A 242 -6.35 -27.27 -5.04
CA VAL A 242 -6.54 -28.28 -6.09
C VAL A 242 -8.04 -28.63 -6.26
N LEU A 243 -8.76 -28.81 -5.15
CA LEU A 243 -10.20 -29.10 -5.20
C LEU A 243 -11.00 -27.96 -5.85
N LEU A 244 -10.73 -26.72 -5.42
CA LEU A 244 -11.40 -25.55 -6.00
C LEU A 244 -11.02 -25.37 -7.48
N ALA A 245 -9.77 -25.65 -7.86
CA ALA A 245 -9.33 -25.61 -9.25
C ALA A 245 -10.08 -26.63 -10.13
N ALA A 246 -10.26 -27.86 -9.63
CA ALA A 246 -11.04 -28.89 -10.32
C ALA A 246 -12.50 -28.46 -10.51
N ILE A 247 -13.12 -27.85 -9.50
CA ILE A 247 -14.48 -27.33 -9.57
C ILE A 247 -14.59 -26.18 -10.59
N ILE A 248 -13.68 -25.23 -10.57
CA ILE A 248 -13.67 -24.10 -11.52
C ILE A 248 -13.49 -24.63 -12.96
N TRP A 249 -12.57 -25.58 -13.16
CA TRP A 249 -12.35 -26.16 -14.47
C TRP A 249 -13.55 -26.99 -14.96
N PHE A 250 -14.18 -27.76 -14.08
CA PHE A 250 -15.44 -28.45 -14.38
C PHE A 250 -16.49 -27.46 -14.90
N LEU A 251 -16.73 -26.37 -14.19
CA LEU A 251 -17.72 -25.36 -14.58
C LEU A 251 -17.37 -24.69 -15.92
N LYS A 252 -16.08 -24.61 -16.27
CA LYS A 252 -15.63 -24.08 -17.56
C LYS A 252 -16.00 -25.00 -18.71
N ILE A 253 -15.82 -26.33 -18.54
CA ILE A 253 -16.07 -27.30 -19.62
C ILE A 253 -17.55 -27.71 -19.68
N TYR A 254 -18.26 -27.64 -18.56
CA TYR A 254 -19.67 -28.02 -18.48
C TYR A 254 -20.57 -26.99 -19.18
N ASP A 255 -21.46 -27.47 -20.06
CA ASP A 255 -22.46 -26.64 -20.78
C ASP A 255 -21.86 -25.36 -21.41
N GLY A 256 -20.68 -25.47 -22.06
CA GLY A 256 -20.00 -24.34 -22.69
C GLY A 256 -19.54 -23.25 -21.72
N GLY A 257 -19.45 -23.54 -20.44
CA GLY A 257 -19.01 -22.61 -19.41
C GLY A 257 -20.10 -21.67 -18.89
N LYS A 258 -21.36 -21.91 -19.21
CA LYS A 258 -22.51 -21.07 -18.80
C LYS A 258 -22.55 -20.80 -17.30
N TYR A 259 -22.14 -21.75 -16.49
CA TYR A 259 -22.13 -21.67 -15.02
C TYR A 259 -20.73 -21.38 -14.45
N CYS A 260 -19.75 -21.07 -15.28
CA CYS A 260 -18.39 -20.80 -14.83
C CYS A 260 -18.29 -19.41 -14.17
N THR A 261 -18.81 -19.30 -12.97
CA THR A 261 -18.75 -18.11 -12.12
C THR A 261 -18.36 -18.49 -10.70
N PHE A 262 -17.84 -17.54 -9.96
CA PHE A 262 -17.43 -17.77 -8.57
C PHE A 262 -18.58 -18.24 -7.66
N PRO A 263 -19.81 -17.66 -7.72
CA PRO A 263 -20.96 -18.17 -7.00
C PRO A 263 -21.24 -19.65 -7.26
N HIS A 264 -21.28 -20.07 -8.53
CA HIS A 264 -21.55 -21.47 -8.86
C HIS A 264 -20.45 -22.41 -8.35
N ALA A 265 -19.17 -21.94 -8.34
CA ALA A 265 -18.09 -22.74 -7.78
C ALA A 265 -18.27 -22.99 -6.27
N ILE A 266 -18.70 -21.98 -5.52
CA ILE A 266 -18.97 -22.11 -4.09
C ILE A 266 -20.20 -23.03 -3.86
N GLU A 267 -21.28 -22.83 -4.60
CA GLU A 267 -22.49 -23.63 -4.44
C GLU A 267 -22.26 -25.11 -4.79
N LEU A 268 -21.45 -25.38 -5.83
CA LEU A 268 -21.07 -26.75 -6.18
C LEU A 268 -20.18 -27.39 -5.09
N LEU A 269 -19.19 -26.64 -4.57
CA LEU A 269 -18.35 -27.12 -3.46
C LEU A 269 -19.17 -27.48 -2.21
N ASN A 270 -20.27 -26.76 -1.95
CA ASN A 270 -21.11 -26.99 -0.78
C ASN A 270 -22.00 -28.23 -0.87
N LYS A 271 -22.11 -28.88 -2.03
CA LYS A 271 -22.80 -30.14 -2.17
C LYS A 271 -22.20 -31.27 -1.30
N PRO A 272 -22.97 -32.29 -0.94
CA PRO A 272 -22.41 -33.49 -0.35
C PRO A 272 -21.29 -34.06 -1.23
N TYR A 273 -20.22 -34.54 -0.60
CA TYR A 273 -19.03 -34.97 -1.35
C TYR A 273 -19.29 -36.15 -2.27
N GLU A 274 -20.29 -37.02 -1.92
CA GLU A 274 -20.74 -38.14 -2.76
C GLU A 274 -21.31 -37.64 -4.08
N GLU A 275 -22.14 -36.60 -4.04
CA GLU A 275 -22.71 -35.98 -5.24
C GLU A 275 -21.60 -35.22 -6.01
N LEU A 276 -20.80 -34.45 -5.30
CA LEU A 276 -19.73 -33.64 -5.88
C LEU A 276 -18.73 -34.46 -6.67
N PHE A 277 -18.18 -35.53 -6.06
CA PHE A 277 -17.19 -36.38 -6.74
C PHE A 277 -17.82 -37.20 -7.87
N THR A 278 -19.06 -37.66 -7.73
CA THR A 278 -19.75 -38.37 -8.80
C THR A 278 -19.87 -37.52 -10.06
N VAL A 279 -20.18 -36.22 -9.89
CA VAL A 279 -20.29 -35.26 -11.02
C VAL A 279 -18.92 -34.92 -11.60
N LEU A 280 -17.95 -34.62 -10.76
CA LEU A 280 -16.62 -34.22 -11.22
C LEU A 280 -15.86 -35.36 -11.91
N MET A 281 -15.96 -36.57 -11.42
CA MET A 281 -15.33 -37.79 -11.98
C MET A 281 -15.90 -38.23 -13.35
N ALA A 282 -17.04 -37.69 -13.75
CA ALA A 282 -17.56 -37.91 -15.10
C ALA A 282 -16.68 -37.29 -16.21
N HIS A 283 -15.69 -36.49 -15.84
CA HIS A 283 -14.77 -35.81 -16.77
C HIS A 283 -13.33 -36.29 -16.57
N GLU A 284 -12.79 -36.99 -17.55
CA GLU A 284 -11.45 -37.60 -17.55
C GLU A 284 -10.32 -36.55 -17.26
N GLU A 285 -10.48 -35.34 -17.77
CA GLU A 285 -9.49 -34.23 -17.55
C GLU A 285 -9.27 -33.89 -16.07
N LEU A 286 -10.23 -34.24 -15.19
CA LEU A 286 -10.18 -33.95 -13.76
C LEU A 286 -9.62 -35.09 -12.92
N GLU A 287 -9.42 -36.29 -13.49
CA GLU A 287 -9.04 -37.47 -12.75
C GLU A 287 -7.80 -37.28 -11.89
N ASN A 288 -6.75 -36.75 -12.48
CA ASN A 288 -5.49 -36.48 -11.76
C ASN A 288 -5.61 -35.47 -10.61
N TYR A 289 -6.51 -34.49 -10.73
CA TYR A 289 -6.77 -33.48 -9.69
C TYR A 289 -7.62 -34.03 -8.56
N LEU A 290 -8.46 -35.03 -8.85
CA LEU A 290 -9.42 -35.59 -7.93
C LEU A 290 -8.93 -36.87 -7.24
N SER A 291 -7.93 -37.59 -7.82
CA SER A 291 -7.47 -38.88 -7.31
C SER A 291 -7.14 -38.83 -5.80
N PRO A 292 -6.44 -37.83 -5.22
CA PRO A 292 -6.17 -37.84 -3.79
C PRO A 292 -7.41 -37.80 -2.90
N PHE A 293 -8.50 -37.18 -3.39
CA PHE A 293 -9.76 -37.08 -2.67
C PHE A 293 -10.61 -38.33 -2.85
N VAL A 294 -10.64 -38.89 -4.07
CA VAL A 294 -11.38 -40.07 -4.41
C VAL A 294 -10.79 -41.33 -3.76
N ASP A 295 -9.45 -41.40 -3.70
CA ASP A 295 -8.75 -42.50 -3.03
C ASP A 295 -9.02 -42.47 -1.51
N ALA A 296 -9.02 -41.27 -0.90
CA ALA A 296 -9.42 -41.14 0.50
C ALA A 296 -10.89 -41.53 0.73
N TRP A 297 -11.78 -41.16 -0.20
CA TRP A 297 -13.19 -41.51 -0.12
C TRP A 297 -13.43 -43.03 -0.26
N LYS A 298 -12.88 -43.66 -1.30
CA LYS A 298 -13.02 -45.09 -1.56
C LYS A 298 -12.24 -45.95 -0.58
N GLY A 299 -11.10 -45.46 -0.11
CA GLY A 299 -10.20 -46.13 0.83
C GLY A 299 -10.67 -46.11 2.30
N GLY A 300 -11.82 -45.48 2.59
CA GLY A 300 -12.37 -45.37 3.95
C GLY A 300 -11.68 -44.38 4.87
N ALA A 301 -10.82 -43.51 4.34
CA ALA A 301 -10.15 -42.42 5.09
C ALA A 301 -11.06 -41.17 5.22
N ALA A 302 -12.29 -41.36 5.70
CA ALA A 302 -13.33 -40.33 5.73
C ALA A 302 -12.94 -39.12 6.57
N GLU A 303 -12.21 -39.26 7.66
CA GLU A 303 -11.75 -38.15 8.49
C GLU A 303 -10.75 -37.26 7.75
N GLN A 304 -9.81 -37.85 7.00
CA GLN A 304 -8.86 -37.12 6.18
C GLN A 304 -9.57 -36.36 5.06
N LEU A 305 -10.48 -37.00 4.37
CA LEU A 305 -11.29 -36.36 3.31
C LEU A 305 -12.11 -35.20 3.86
N MET A 306 -12.78 -35.38 4.99
CA MET A 306 -13.55 -34.32 5.63
C MET A 306 -12.65 -33.14 6.03
N GLY A 307 -11.43 -33.37 6.52
CA GLY A 307 -10.45 -32.33 6.83
C GLY A 307 -10.03 -31.53 5.59
N GLN A 308 -9.76 -32.19 4.46
CA GLN A 308 -9.42 -31.56 3.18
C GLN A 308 -10.57 -30.70 2.65
N ILE A 309 -11.78 -31.22 2.65
CA ILE A 309 -12.98 -30.50 2.17
C ILE A 309 -13.29 -29.31 3.11
N ALA A 310 -13.21 -29.50 4.43
CA ALA A 310 -13.46 -28.45 5.40
C ALA A 310 -12.45 -27.29 5.26
N SER A 311 -11.18 -27.60 4.97
CA SER A 311 -10.16 -26.57 4.75
C SER A 311 -10.45 -25.70 3.52
N ALA A 312 -11.20 -26.21 2.53
CA ALA A 312 -11.72 -25.42 1.42
C ALA A 312 -13.03 -24.68 1.78
N LYS A 313 -14.00 -25.39 2.35
CA LYS A 313 -15.35 -24.85 2.61
C LYS A 313 -15.34 -23.71 3.65
N ILE A 314 -14.59 -23.83 4.73
CA ILE A 314 -14.60 -22.86 5.83
C ILE A 314 -14.14 -21.46 5.38
N PRO A 315 -13.01 -21.28 4.68
CA PRO A 315 -12.64 -19.96 4.19
C PRO A 315 -13.64 -19.41 3.15
N LEU A 316 -14.08 -20.26 2.21
CA LEU A 316 -14.97 -19.84 1.13
C LEU A 316 -16.38 -19.50 1.59
N SER A 317 -16.87 -20.09 2.70
CA SER A 317 -18.18 -19.76 3.27
C SER A 317 -18.29 -18.28 3.68
N ARG A 318 -17.17 -17.64 4.00
CA ARG A 318 -17.12 -16.18 4.30
C ARG A 318 -17.45 -15.31 3.10
N MET A 319 -17.35 -15.86 1.89
CA MET A 319 -17.66 -15.15 0.65
C MET A 319 -19.08 -15.38 0.14
N ILE A 320 -19.89 -16.15 0.87
CA ILE A 320 -21.32 -16.36 0.56
C ILE A 320 -22.08 -15.08 0.91
N SER A 321 -22.32 -14.26 -0.10
CA SER A 321 -22.97 -12.97 0.05
C SER A 321 -23.76 -12.65 -1.23
N PRO A 322 -25.04 -12.25 -1.13
CA PRO A 322 -25.81 -11.83 -2.31
C PRO A 322 -25.12 -10.72 -3.11
N GLN A 323 -24.44 -9.80 -2.45
CA GLN A 323 -23.74 -8.69 -3.09
C GLN A 323 -22.54 -9.18 -3.91
N LEU A 324 -21.68 -10.04 -3.32
CA LEU A 324 -20.57 -10.65 -4.03
C LEU A 324 -21.07 -11.50 -5.21
N TYR A 325 -22.09 -12.31 -4.99
CA TYR A 325 -22.67 -13.17 -6.00
C TYR A 325 -23.21 -12.37 -7.18
N TRP A 326 -23.92 -11.27 -6.90
CA TRP A 326 -24.43 -10.38 -7.94
C TRP A 326 -23.35 -9.77 -8.79
N VAL A 327 -22.34 -9.18 -8.17
CA VAL A 327 -21.26 -8.48 -8.88
C VAL A 327 -20.38 -9.46 -9.66
N MET A 328 -20.05 -10.61 -9.09
CA MET A 328 -19.10 -11.57 -9.68
C MET A 328 -19.72 -12.53 -10.70
N SER A 329 -21.02 -12.46 -10.96
CA SER A 329 -21.71 -13.31 -11.93
C SER A 329 -22.14 -12.61 -13.21
N GLY A 330 -21.88 -11.30 -13.36
CA GLY A 330 -22.29 -10.53 -14.53
C GLY A 330 -21.18 -10.32 -15.56
N ASP A 331 -21.51 -9.66 -16.66
CA ASP A 331 -20.66 -9.47 -17.83
C ASP A 331 -20.82 -8.06 -18.45
N ASP A 332 -21.02 -7.03 -17.62
CA ASP A 332 -21.17 -5.65 -18.08
C ASP A 332 -19.90 -5.15 -18.81
N PHE A 333 -18.74 -5.71 -18.51
CA PHE A 333 -17.46 -5.41 -19.14
C PHE A 333 -16.44 -6.53 -19.01
N THR A 334 -15.34 -6.43 -19.76
CA THR A 334 -14.19 -7.36 -19.75
C THR A 334 -12.97 -6.74 -19.06
N LEU A 335 -12.10 -7.58 -18.48
CA LEU A 335 -10.96 -7.14 -17.66
C LEU A 335 -9.72 -6.70 -18.46
N ASP A 336 -9.75 -6.74 -19.79
CA ASP A 336 -8.72 -6.25 -20.71
C ASP A 336 -8.77 -4.73 -20.84
N ILE A 337 -8.50 -4.02 -19.76
CA ILE A 337 -8.74 -2.57 -19.64
C ILE A 337 -7.99 -1.71 -20.66
N ASN A 338 -6.85 -2.19 -21.16
CA ASN A 338 -6.02 -1.49 -22.15
C ASN A 338 -6.21 -1.99 -23.59
N ASN A 339 -7.34 -2.63 -23.86
CA ASN A 339 -7.74 -3.02 -25.21
C ASN A 339 -7.89 -1.77 -26.10
N PRO A 340 -7.21 -1.69 -27.26
CA PRO A 340 -7.31 -0.54 -28.17
C PRO A 340 -8.72 -0.26 -28.71
N GLU A 341 -9.54 -1.30 -28.85
CA GLU A 341 -10.89 -1.18 -29.39
C GLU A 341 -11.90 -0.72 -28.32
N GLU A 342 -11.64 -1.08 -27.07
CA GLU A 342 -12.52 -0.73 -25.95
C GLU A 342 -11.70 -0.42 -24.68
N PRO A 343 -10.99 0.72 -24.65
CA PRO A 343 -10.23 1.11 -23.48
C PRO A 343 -11.14 1.38 -22.27
N LYS A 344 -10.62 1.11 -21.08
CA LYS A 344 -11.40 1.24 -19.86
C LYS A 344 -10.62 1.96 -18.75
N ILE A 345 -11.35 2.66 -17.91
CA ILE A 345 -10.90 3.07 -16.58
C ILE A 345 -11.70 2.25 -15.59
N LEU A 346 -11.02 1.40 -14.84
CA LEU A 346 -11.61 0.52 -13.86
C LEU A 346 -11.17 0.93 -12.46
N CYS A 347 -12.12 1.27 -11.61
CA CYS A 347 -11.92 1.49 -10.19
C CYS A 347 -12.51 0.33 -9.41
N VAL A 348 -11.73 -0.26 -8.50
CA VAL A 348 -12.21 -1.32 -7.62
C VAL A 348 -12.12 -0.85 -6.17
N GLY A 349 -13.27 -0.82 -5.52
CA GLY A 349 -13.42 -0.36 -4.15
C GLY A 349 -13.21 -1.49 -3.15
N ASN A 350 -12.49 -1.22 -2.07
CA ASN A 350 -12.47 -2.06 -0.89
C ASN A 350 -13.14 -1.33 0.28
N ASN A 351 -13.42 -2.06 1.34
CA ASN A 351 -13.92 -1.54 2.60
C ASN A 351 -13.00 -2.02 3.72
N PRO A 352 -12.39 -1.11 4.50
CA PRO A 352 -11.51 -1.47 5.61
C PRO A 352 -12.13 -2.45 6.62
N ASP A 353 -13.43 -2.35 6.88
CA ASP A 353 -14.14 -3.20 7.83
C ASP A 353 -14.36 -4.63 7.30
N ARG A 354 -14.35 -4.82 5.97
CA ARG A 354 -14.58 -6.10 5.28
C ARG A 354 -13.38 -6.54 4.43
N GLN A 355 -12.23 -5.97 4.68
CA GLN A 355 -11.01 -6.15 3.89
C GLN A 355 -10.66 -7.61 3.61
N ASN A 356 -10.78 -8.49 4.60
CA ASN A 356 -10.40 -9.91 4.45
C ASN A 356 -11.30 -10.69 3.49
N ILE A 357 -12.56 -10.29 3.35
CA ILE A 357 -13.52 -10.94 2.45
C ILE A 357 -13.40 -10.34 1.05
N TYR A 358 -13.51 -9.03 0.95
CA TYR A 358 -13.42 -8.34 -0.33
C TYR A 358 -12.03 -8.46 -0.96
N GLY A 359 -10.98 -8.51 -0.13
CA GLY A 359 -9.62 -8.73 -0.61
C GLY A 359 -9.44 -10.02 -1.40
N ALA A 360 -10.17 -11.10 -1.07
CA ALA A 360 -10.12 -12.34 -1.83
C ALA A 360 -10.77 -12.20 -3.22
N ALA A 361 -11.95 -11.58 -3.28
CA ALA A 361 -12.62 -11.30 -4.55
C ALA A 361 -11.77 -10.35 -5.42
N LEU A 362 -11.29 -9.25 -4.85
CA LEU A 362 -10.46 -8.26 -5.56
C LEU A 362 -9.10 -8.83 -5.98
N GLY A 363 -8.52 -9.74 -5.18
CA GLY A 363 -7.31 -10.46 -5.55
C GLY A 363 -7.47 -11.26 -6.84
N LEU A 364 -8.64 -11.89 -7.02
CA LEU A 364 -8.96 -12.62 -8.24
C LEU A 364 -9.06 -11.67 -9.46
N TYR A 365 -9.75 -10.53 -9.33
CA TYR A 365 -9.77 -9.51 -10.39
C TYR A 365 -8.36 -9.04 -10.74
N ASN A 366 -7.56 -8.74 -9.73
CA ASN A 366 -6.19 -8.26 -9.91
C ASN A 366 -5.31 -9.25 -10.65
N SER A 367 -5.36 -10.54 -10.30
CA SER A 367 -4.56 -11.57 -10.98
C SER A 367 -4.93 -11.70 -12.47
N ARG A 368 -6.21 -11.55 -12.80
CA ARG A 368 -6.67 -11.56 -14.20
C ARG A 368 -6.22 -10.30 -14.94
N ILE A 369 -6.39 -9.13 -14.33
CA ILE A 369 -6.00 -7.85 -14.91
C ILE A 369 -4.50 -7.83 -15.23
N VAL A 370 -3.63 -8.25 -14.30
CA VAL A 370 -2.16 -8.32 -14.54
C VAL A 370 -1.80 -9.07 -15.80
N LYS A 371 -2.42 -10.25 -15.99
CA LYS A 371 -2.18 -11.08 -17.19
C LYS A 371 -2.64 -10.40 -18.48
N LEU A 372 -3.75 -9.68 -18.42
CA LEU A 372 -4.37 -9.06 -19.59
C LEU A 372 -3.68 -7.77 -19.99
N ILE A 373 -3.32 -6.92 -19.04
CA ILE A 373 -2.70 -5.61 -19.32
C ILE A 373 -1.23 -5.73 -19.76
N ASN A 374 -0.54 -6.80 -19.34
CA ASN A 374 0.87 -7.01 -19.61
C ASN A 374 1.10 -7.77 -20.92
N ARG A 375 0.40 -7.40 -21.96
CA ARG A 375 0.47 -8.00 -23.29
C ARG A 375 1.01 -6.99 -24.32
N LYS A 376 1.62 -7.52 -25.38
CA LYS A 376 2.06 -6.69 -26.51
C LYS A 376 0.88 -6.12 -27.29
N LYS A 377 1.09 -4.99 -27.96
CA LYS A 377 0.10 -4.32 -28.82
C LYS A 377 -1.15 -3.80 -28.10
N GLN A 378 -1.07 -3.64 -26.77
CA GLN A 378 -2.11 -2.98 -25.98
C GLN A 378 -1.82 -1.48 -25.83
N LEU A 379 -2.84 -0.71 -25.42
CA LEU A 379 -2.67 0.71 -25.06
C LEU A 379 -1.78 0.84 -23.82
N LYS A 380 -1.08 1.96 -23.71
CA LYS A 380 -0.38 2.31 -22.48
C LYS A 380 -1.36 2.39 -21.31
N SER A 381 -0.97 1.83 -20.18
CA SER A 381 -1.84 1.72 -19.03
C SER A 381 -1.16 2.11 -17.73
N CYS A 382 -1.94 2.45 -16.72
CA CYS A 382 -1.45 2.77 -15.39
C CYS A 382 -2.22 1.95 -14.35
N VAL A 383 -1.48 1.33 -13.44
CA VAL A 383 -2.01 0.58 -12.29
C VAL A 383 -1.70 1.38 -11.04
N VAL A 384 -2.71 1.83 -10.34
CA VAL A 384 -2.60 2.59 -9.09
C VAL A 384 -3.20 1.77 -7.96
N ILE A 385 -2.37 1.41 -6.99
CA ILE A 385 -2.76 0.65 -5.80
C ILE A 385 -2.58 1.54 -4.57
N ASP A 386 -3.68 1.95 -3.96
CA ASP A 386 -3.65 2.60 -2.65
C ASP A 386 -3.68 1.54 -1.55
N GLU A 387 -2.69 1.53 -0.67
CA GLU A 387 -2.54 0.59 0.43
C GLU A 387 -2.36 -0.88 -0.01
N LEU A 388 -1.26 -1.16 -0.73
CA LEU A 388 -0.92 -2.48 -1.28
C LEU A 388 -1.00 -3.65 -0.28
N PRO A 389 -0.55 -3.56 0.99
CA PRO A 389 -0.62 -4.67 1.94
C PRO A 389 -2.04 -5.13 2.29
N THR A 390 -3.07 -4.38 1.92
CA THR A 390 -4.46 -4.77 2.19
C THR A 390 -4.99 -5.86 1.28
N ILE A 391 -4.28 -6.16 0.19
CA ILE A 391 -4.64 -7.18 -0.79
C ILE A 391 -3.39 -7.94 -1.23
N TYR A 392 -3.48 -9.27 -1.40
CA TYR A 392 -2.41 -10.05 -2.01
C TYR A 392 -2.58 -10.03 -3.53
N PHE A 393 -1.67 -9.35 -4.20
CA PHE A 393 -1.69 -9.11 -5.63
C PHE A 393 -0.65 -9.99 -6.32
N ARG A 394 -1.02 -11.27 -6.57
CA ARG A 394 -0.11 -12.26 -7.18
C ARG A 394 0.37 -11.82 -8.56
N GLY A 395 1.66 -12.01 -8.83
CA GLY A 395 2.29 -11.66 -10.09
C GLY A 395 2.63 -10.18 -10.25
N LEU A 396 2.48 -9.39 -9.17
CA LEU A 396 2.86 -7.99 -9.17
C LEU A 396 4.36 -7.79 -9.41
N ASP A 397 5.19 -8.63 -8.83
CA ASP A 397 6.64 -8.68 -9.03
C ASP A 397 7.00 -8.88 -10.51
N ASN A 398 6.36 -9.85 -11.17
CA ASN A 398 6.52 -10.11 -12.60
C ASN A 398 5.99 -8.94 -13.45
N LEU A 399 4.85 -8.36 -13.10
CA LEU A 399 4.33 -7.16 -13.75
C LEU A 399 5.38 -6.04 -13.71
N ILE A 400 5.92 -5.73 -12.54
CA ILE A 400 6.92 -4.67 -12.37
C ILE A 400 8.17 -4.94 -13.19
N ALA A 401 8.64 -6.18 -13.25
CA ALA A 401 9.82 -6.59 -14.00
C ALA A 401 9.64 -6.45 -15.51
N THR A 402 8.44 -6.70 -16.04
CA THR A 402 8.14 -6.78 -17.47
C THR A 402 7.34 -5.61 -18.03
N ALA A 403 6.73 -4.81 -17.17
CA ALA A 403 5.82 -3.70 -17.49
C ALA A 403 6.39 -2.69 -18.47
N ARG A 404 7.70 -2.45 -18.43
CA ARG A 404 8.37 -1.46 -19.27
C ARG A 404 8.18 -1.74 -20.77
N SER A 405 8.30 -2.99 -21.19
CA SER A 405 8.16 -3.38 -22.60
C SER A 405 6.74 -3.24 -23.12
N ASN A 406 5.76 -3.32 -22.22
CA ASN A 406 4.33 -3.26 -22.53
C ASN A 406 3.68 -1.91 -22.16
N LYS A 407 4.50 -0.93 -21.78
CA LYS A 407 4.07 0.44 -21.40
C LYS A 407 3.02 0.45 -20.27
N VAL A 408 3.24 -0.35 -19.24
CA VAL A 408 2.42 -0.37 -18.03
C VAL A 408 3.12 0.40 -16.91
N ALA A 409 2.58 1.54 -16.52
CA ALA A 409 3.02 2.28 -15.34
C ALA A 409 2.39 1.67 -14.09
N VAL A 410 3.16 1.56 -13.00
CA VAL A 410 2.67 1.00 -11.73
C VAL A 410 3.00 1.98 -10.60
N CYS A 411 2.00 2.32 -9.78
CA CYS A 411 2.14 3.15 -8.59
C CYS A 411 1.59 2.40 -7.38
N LEU A 412 2.45 2.10 -6.42
CA LEU A 412 2.15 1.29 -5.24
C LEU A 412 2.22 2.17 -3.98
N GLY A 413 1.06 2.42 -3.36
CA GLY A 413 0.97 3.12 -2.08
C GLY A 413 0.95 2.16 -0.91
N PHE A 414 1.73 2.43 0.15
CA PHE A 414 1.63 1.75 1.45
C PHE A 414 2.40 2.50 2.55
N GLN A 415 2.35 2.01 3.78
CA GLN A 415 2.87 2.77 4.91
C GLN A 415 4.35 2.49 5.16
N ASP A 416 4.75 1.23 5.19
CA ASP A 416 6.12 0.81 5.45
C ASP A 416 6.43 -0.59 4.85
N PHE A 417 7.72 -0.91 4.77
CA PHE A 417 8.17 -2.20 4.23
C PHE A 417 7.89 -3.39 5.15
N SER A 418 7.72 -3.19 6.45
CA SER A 418 7.40 -4.27 7.38
C SER A 418 6.01 -4.84 7.10
N GLN A 419 5.04 -3.97 6.77
CA GLN A 419 3.71 -4.42 6.34
C GLN A 419 3.79 -5.23 5.05
N LEU A 420 4.58 -4.77 4.07
CA LEU A 420 4.75 -5.50 2.82
C LEU A 420 5.37 -6.90 3.06
N LYS A 421 6.42 -6.99 3.88
CA LYS A 421 7.03 -8.28 4.25
C LYS A 421 6.05 -9.22 4.95
N ARG A 422 5.25 -8.69 5.88
CA ARG A 422 4.24 -9.48 6.60
C ARG A 422 3.22 -10.11 5.65
N ASP A 423 2.73 -9.34 4.66
CA ASP A 423 1.58 -9.71 3.85
C ASP A 423 1.95 -10.37 2.50
N TYR A 424 3.20 -10.20 2.04
CA TYR A 424 3.74 -10.80 0.80
C TYR A 424 4.84 -11.84 1.05
N GLY A 425 5.37 -11.91 2.28
CA GLY A 425 6.56 -12.68 2.60
C GLY A 425 7.86 -11.94 2.22
N ASP A 426 8.96 -12.34 2.84
CA ASP A 426 10.26 -11.64 2.69
C ASP A 426 10.78 -11.65 1.24
N LYS A 427 10.62 -12.78 0.54
CA LYS A 427 11.14 -12.96 -0.83
C LYS A 427 10.43 -12.06 -1.83
N GLU A 428 9.11 -12.11 -1.88
CA GLU A 428 8.31 -11.32 -2.82
C GLU A 428 8.40 -9.82 -2.52
N ALA A 429 8.35 -9.45 -1.23
CA ALA A 429 8.55 -8.08 -0.79
C ALA A 429 9.91 -7.52 -1.19
N ALA A 430 10.99 -8.31 -1.07
CA ALA A 430 12.33 -7.92 -1.50
C ALA A 430 12.42 -7.74 -3.02
N VAL A 431 11.78 -8.60 -3.82
CA VAL A 431 11.74 -8.45 -5.28
C VAL A 431 11.02 -7.16 -5.66
N ILE A 432 9.83 -6.89 -5.11
CA ILE A 432 9.08 -5.65 -5.36
C ILE A 432 9.94 -4.43 -5.00
N GLN A 433 10.55 -4.43 -3.81
CA GLN A 433 11.37 -3.33 -3.33
C GLN A 433 12.59 -3.04 -4.21
N ASN A 434 13.26 -4.08 -4.70
CA ASN A 434 14.51 -3.96 -5.48
C ASN A 434 14.26 -3.66 -6.96
N THR A 435 13.11 -4.06 -7.51
CA THR A 435 12.80 -3.91 -8.94
C THR A 435 12.23 -2.53 -9.27
N VAL A 436 11.57 -1.89 -8.31
CA VAL A 436 10.97 -0.55 -8.51
C VAL A 436 12.01 0.52 -8.74
N GLY A 437 11.84 1.30 -9.80
CA GLY A 437 12.79 2.36 -10.20
C GLY A 437 12.63 3.68 -9.46
N ASN A 438 11.44 3.98 -8.92
CA ASN A 438 11.16 5.25 -8.25
C ASN A 438 10.57 5.00 -6.84
N ILE A 439 11.12 5.65 -5.83
CA ILE A 439 10.59 5.60 -4.47
C ILE A 439 10.36 7.01 -3.96
N PHE A 440 9.12 7.27 -3.58
CA PHE A 440 8.71 8.47 -2.90
C PHE A 440 8.47 8.13 -1.42
N SER A 441 9.10 8.87 -0.54
CA SER A 441 8.94 8.68 0.89
C SER A 441 8.48 9.97 1.55
N GLY A 442 7.31 9.91 2.18
CA GLY A 442 6.91 10.88 3.16
C GLY A 442 7.58 10.59 4.51
N GLN A 443 6.87 10.83 5.61
CA GLN A 443 7.34 10.47 6.94
C GLN A 443 7.31 8.94 7.11
N VAL A 444 8.47 8.34 7.38
CA VAL A 444 8.65 6.92 7.71
C VAL A 444 9.55 6.77 8.92
N VAL A 445 9.45 5.65 9.63
CA VAL A 445 10.19 5.37 10.86
C VAL A 445 10.80 3.95 10.83
N GLY A 446 11.69 3.68 11.78
CA GLY A 446 12.22 2.33 12.03
C GLY A 446 13.03 1.75 10.86
N GLU A 447 12.80 0.47 10.58
CA GLU A 447 13.55 -0.28 9.56
C GLU A 447 13.38 0.32 8.15
N THR A 448 12.18 0.81 7.82
CA THR A 448 11.91 1.46 6.53
C THR A 448 12.78 2.69 6.33
N ALA A 449 12.90 3.55 7.34
CA ALA A 449 13.76 4.74 7.27
C ALA A 449 15.23 4.36 7.09
N ARG A 450 15.69 3.32 7.79
CA ARG A 450 17.05 2.79 7.67
C ARG A 450 17.32 2.27 6.25
N THR A 451 16.44 1.42 5.74
CA THR A 451 16.57 0.83 4.40
C THR A 451 16.62 1.89 3.30
N LEU A 452 15.79 2.94 3.42
CA LEU A 452 15.82 4.06 2.47
C LEU A 452 17.12 4.86 2.57
N SER A 453 17.61 5.12 3.78
CA SER A 453 18.89 5.79 3.99
C SER A 453 20.07 5.02 3.38
N GLU A 454 20.10 3.69 3.57
CA GLU A 454 21.12 2.83 2.97
C GLU A 454 21.07 2.82 1.43
N ARG A 455 19.88 2.96 0.83
CA ARG A 455 19.70 3.03 -0.62
C ARG A 455 20.29 4.31 -1.24
N PHE A 456 20.28 5.41 -0.51
CA PHE A 456 20.90 6.68 -0.97
C PHE A 456 22.43 6.68 -0.79
N GLY A 457 22.96 5.73 -0.05
CA GLY A 457 24.38 5.67 0.30
C GLY A 457 24.72 6.57 1.49
N LYS A 458 25.85 6.28 2.13
CA LYS A 458 26.43 7.20 3.12
C LYS A 458 27.21 8.27 2.38
N ILE A 459 26.91 9.53 2.67
CA ILE A 459 27.83 10.62 2.33
C ILE A 459 29.06 10.43 3.23
N VAL A 460 30.18 10.09 2.64
CA VAL A 460 31.49 9.96 3.32
C VAL A 460 32.18 11.31 3.26
#